data_980ddb7b97c2ceedeaa02494440e77ee
#
_entry.id   980ddb7b97c2ceedeaa02494440e77ee
#
_cell.length_a   1.000
_cell.length_b   1.000
_cell.length_c   1.000
_cell.angle_alpha   90.00
_cell.angle_beta   90.00
_cell.angle_gamma   90.00
#
_symmetry.space_group_name_H-M   'P 1'
#
loop_
_entity.id
_entity.type
_entity.pdbx_description
1 polymer ?
#
loop_
_entity_poly.entity_id
_entity_poly.type
_entity_poly.pdbx_seq_one_letter_code
_entity_poly.pdbx_strand_id
1 'polypeptide(L)'
;MFDLLASDLRRMLWRPAARALGVIVVVAIAIAGVTAYLQTGAAKPFDLVTGLPAAIRDASAPLALLGFIVGAALVGADYASHAFATLLTWEPRRTRVIGVHAAASALVVWCASLAAVAVLCLALLPTALVHGTGVSPSGGWYVSLAGLAIRCALLAAAVAVVGVACATITRSTVAAVAAIALYWLAVERTVWGLWPSVTRWLFVADAQAWMAPRPDTSVVLPSGGETGHAVGTAGLLLLGVVLALCVIASWAISRRDVT
;
A
#
# COMPACT_ATOMS: atom_id res chain seq x y z
N MET A 1 16.28 -19.07 -8.59
CA MET A 1 15.29 -17.98 -8.39
C MET A 1 14.46 -18.21 -7.14
N PHE A 2 13.89 -19.41 -6.97
CA PHE A 2 13.08 -19.74 -5.79
C PHE A 2 13.88 -19.68 -4.48
N ASP A 3 15.13 -20.11 -4.46
CA ASP A 3 15.97 -20.09 -3.25
C ASP A 3 16.31 -18.66 -2.79
N LEU A 4 16.56 -17.73 -3.71
CA LEU A 4 16.76 -16.32 -3.42
C LEU A 4 15.50 -15.70 -2.85
N LEU A 5 14.34 -15.97 -3.46
CA LEU A 5 13.05 -15.47 -2.97
C LEU A 5 12.73 -16.01 -1.58
N ALA A 6 12.96 -17.31 -1.34
CA ALA A 6 12.73 -17.94 -0.04
C ALA A 6 13.66 -17.36 1.06
N SER A 7 14.92 -17.09 0.71
CA SER A 7 15.88 -16.46 1.63
C SER A 7 15.46 -15.02 1.98
N ASP A 8 15.03 -14.23 1.00
CA ASP A 8 14.56 -12.86 1.21
C ASP A 8 13.29 -12.81 2.05
N LEU A 9 12.31 -13.69 1.77
CA LEU A 9 11.10 -13.80 2.59
C LEU A 9 11.42 -14.13 4.04
N ARG A 10 12.29 -15.11 4.28
CA ARG A 10 12.72 -15.49 5.63
C ARG A 10 13.43 -14.32 6.31
N ARG A 11 14.32 -13.62 5.62
CA ARG A 11 15.03 -12.43 6.10
C ARG A 11 14.07 -11.30 6.50
N MET A 12 13.03 -11.03 5.70
CA MET A 12 12.03 -10.01 6.00
C MET A 12 11.25 -10.33 7.27
N LEU A 13 10.75 -11.55 7.41
CA LEU A 13 9.96 -11.97 8.57
C LEU A 13 10.74 -11.97 9.89
N TRP A 14 12.07 -12.21 9.84
CA TRP A 14 12.91 -12.24 11.02
C TRP A 14 13.51 -10.88 11.41
N ARG A 15 13.41 -9.87 10.57
CA ARG A 15 13.88 -8.51 10.89
C ARG A 15 13.08 -7.89 12.04
N PRO A 16 13.72 -7.34 13.08
CA PRO A 16 13.01 -6.72 14.20
C PRO A 16 12.15 -5.53 13.75
N ALA A 17 12.58 -4.78 12.72
CA ALA A 17 11.81 -3.70 12.14
C ALA A 17 10.47 -4.17 11.52
N ALA A 18 10.44 -5.32 10.86
CA ALA A 18 9.21 -5.87 10.29
C ALA A 18 8.22 -6.29 11.40
N ARG A 19 8.73 -6.86 12.48
CA ARG A 19 7.89 -7.21 13.64
C ARG A 19 7.35 -5.96 14.34
N ALA A 20 8.18 -4.94 14.54
CA ALA A 20 7.76 -3.66 15.12
C ALA A 20 6.64 -3.01 14.28
N LEU A 21 6.79 -2.98 12.95
CA LEU A 21 5.74 -2.49 12.04
C LEU A 21 4.47 -3.31 12.16
N GLY A 22 4.56 -4.64 12.24
CA GLY A 22 3.40 -5.52 12.45
C GLY A 22 2.66 -5.19 13.75
N VAL A 23 3.39 -5.00 14.86
CA VAL A 23 2.81 -4.59 16.15
C VAL A 23 2.11 -3.23 16.03
N ILE A 24 2.74 -2.25 15.40
CA ILE A 24 2.15 -0.92 15.18
C ILE A 24 0.83 -1.03 14.40
N VAL A 25 0.77 -1.83 13.35
CA VAL A 25 -0.47 -2.07 12.57
C VAL A 25 -1.57 -2.67 13.46
N VAL A 26 -1.24 -3.72 14.23
CA VAL A 26 -2.23 -4.36 15.11
C VAL A 26 -2.74 -3.39 16.16
N VAL A 27 -1.86 -2.60 16.77
CA VAL A 27 -2.23 -1.58 17.77
C VAL A 27 -3.10 -0.49 17.13
N ALA A 28 -2.76 0.00 15.94
CA ALA A 28 -3.55 1.00 15.23
C ALA A 28 -4.96 0.47 14.90
N ILE A 29 -5.07 -0.78 14.46
CA ILE A 29 -6.37 -1.43 14.19
C ILE A 29 -7.17 -1.60 15.48
N ALA A 30 -6.54 -1.99 16.59
CA ALA A 30 -7.22 -2.12 17.87
C ALA A 30 -7.75 -0.77 18.35
N ILE A 31 -6.96 0.30 18.23
CA ILE A 31 -7.40 1.67 18.54
C ILE A 31 -8.59 2.07 17.65
N ALA A 32 -8.53 1.81 16.34
CA ALA A 32 -9.62 2.11 15.41
C ALA A 32 -10.90 1.35 15.78
N GLY A 33 -10.81 0.08 16.17
CA GLY A 33 -11.94 -0.70 16.65
C GLY A 33 -12.56 -0.15 17.93
N VAL A 34 -11.73 0.20 18.91
CA VAL A 34 -12.17 0.80 20.18
C VAL A 34 -12.81 2.18 19.95
N THR A 35 -12.21 3.03 19.14
CA THR A 35 -12.77 4.35 18.82
C THR A 35 -14.09 4.25 18.07
N ALA A 36 -14.22 3.32 17.13
CA ALA A 36 -15.48 3.05 16.45
C ALA A 36 -16.55 2.62 17.46
N TYR A 37 -16.22 1.70 18.37
CA TYR A 37 -17.15 1.23 19.42
C TYR A 37 -17.62 2.36 20.33
N LEU A 38 -16.70 3.25 20.75
CA LEU A 38 -17.03 4.36 21.65
C LEU A 38 -17.82 5.49 20.97
N GLN A 39 -17.67 5.66 19.66
CA GLN A 39 -18.35 6.69 18.88
C GLN A 39 -19.72 6.24 18.37
N THR A 40 -20.05 4.97 18.44
CA THR A 40 -21.33 4.41 18.02
C THR A 40 -22.25 4.20 19.23
N GLY A 41 -23.57 4.29 19.02
CA GLY A 41 -24.59 4.09 20.03
C GLY A 41 -25.98 4.22 19.45
N ALA A 42 -27.00 4.28 20.28
CA ALA A 42 -28.40 4.36 19.84
C ALA A 42 -28.69 5.55 18.91
N ALA A 43 -28.01 6.70 19.13
CA ALA A 43 -28.15 7.90 18.31
C ALA A 43 -27.38 7.84 16.99
N LYS A 44 -26.34 6.97 16.89
CA LYS A 44 -25.50 6.81 15.70
C LYS A 44 -25.15 5.33 15.55
N PRO A 45 -26.09 4.50 15.07
CA PRO A 45 -25.85 3.07 14.92
C PRO A 45 -24.76 2.78 13.86
N PHE A 46 -24.03 1.67 14.03
CA PHE A 46 -23.05 1.22 13.06
C PHE A 46 -23.75 0.45 11.94
N ASP A 47 -23.70 0.97 10.73
CA ASP A 47 -24.19 0.22 9.57
C ASP A 47 -23.05 -0.67 9.03
N LEU A 48 -23.22 -1.99 9.18
CA LEU A 48 -22.26 -2.99 8.71
C LEU A 48 -22.03 -2.90 7.20
N VAL A 49 -23.09 -2.64 6.44
CA VAL A 49 -23.07 -2.71 4.96
C VAL A 49 -22.26 -1.56 4.37
N THR A 50 -22.31 -0.39 4.97
CA THR A 50 -21.58 0.81 4.49
C THR A 50 -20.30 1.06 5.29
N GLY A 51 -20.31 0.79 6.59
CA GLY A 51 -19.21 1.10 7.50
C GLY A 51 -17.96 0.24 7.28
N LEU A 52 -18.13 -1.07 7.04
CA LEU A 52 -17.00 -1.96 6.81
C LEU A 52 -16.25 -1.62 5.51
N PRO A 53 -16.92 -1.44 4.35
CA PRO A 53 -16.24 -1.00 3.14
C PRO A 53 -15.58 0.39 3.28
N ALA A 54 -16.17 1.31 4.05
CA ALA A 54 -15.57 2.60 4.33
C ALA A 54 -14.27 2.45 5.14
N ALA A 55 -14.29 1.66 6.22
CA ALA A 55 -13.10 1.39 7.04
C ALA A 55 -11.95 0.76 6.25
N ILE A 56 -12.23 -0.16 5.31
CA ILE A 56 -11.20 -0.75 4.44
C ILE A 56 -10.60 0.32 3.51
N ARG A 57 -11.43 1.22 2.96
CA ARG A 57 -10.94 2.32 2.12
C ARG A 57 -10.05 3.27 2.92
N ASP A 58 -10.45 3.65 4.11
CA ASP A 58 -9.70 4.53 5.00
C ASP A 58 -8.36 3.88 5.42
N ALA A 59 -8.34 2.56 5.62
CA ALA A 59 -7.14 1.81 5.93
C ALA A 59 -6.18 1.67 4.72
N SER A 60 -6.64 1.88 3.49
CA SER A 60 -5.82 1.67 2.29
C SER A 60 -4.60 2.59 2.20
N ALA A 61 -4.74 3.86 2.55
CA ALA A 61 -3.65 4.83 2.51
C ALA A 61 -2.54 4.52 3.53
N PRO A 62 -2.82 4.29 4.83
CA PRO A 62 -1.79 3.89 5.78
C PRO A 62 -1.16 2.53 5.43
N LEU A 63 -1.92 1.55 4.94
CA LEU A 63 -1.36 0.26 4.50
C LEU A 63 -0.44 0.42 3.28
N ALA A 64 -0.78 1.27 2.33
CA ALA A 64 0.07 1.59 1.20
C ALA A 64 1.37 2.27 1.65
N LEU A 65 1.31 3.24 2.56
CA LEU A 65 2.48 3.91 3.11
C LEU A 65 3.40 2.93 3.86
N LEU A 66 2.83 2.03 4.67
CA LEU A 66 3.60 0.97 5.33
C LEU A 66 4.24 0.02 4.32
N GLY A 67 3.51 -0.33 3.26
CA GLY A 67 4.05 -1.10 2.14
C GLY A 67 5.27 -0.43 1.52
N PHE A 68 5.21 0.88 1.25
CA PHE A 68 6.34 1.66 0.76
C PHE A 68 7.55 1.56 1.70
N ILE A 69 7.34 1.78 2.99
CA ILE A 69 8.41 1.74 4.00
C ILE A 69 9.05 0.34 4.05
N VAL A 70 8.25 -0.73 4.01
CA VAL A 70 8.76 -2.11 4.00
C VAL A 70 9.59 -2.36 2.76
N GLY A 71 9.11 -2.00 1.57
CA GLY A 71 9.84 -2.14 0.31
C GLY A 71 11.15 -1.35 0.31
N ALA A 72 11.11 -0.10 0.74
CA ALA A 72 12.30 0.75 0.84
C ALA A 72 13.30 0.24 1.86
N ALA A 73 12.84 -0.26 3.02
CA ALA A 73 13.68 -0.78 4.08
C ALA A 73 14.40 -2.08 3.69
N LEU A 74 13.78 -2.92 2.84
CA LEU A 74 14.41 -4.14 2.35
C LEU A 74 15.71 -3.82 1.61
N VAL A 75 15.63 -2.97 0.61
CA VAL A 75 16.76 -2.60 -0.25
C VAL A 75 17.73 -1.65 0.46
N GLY A 76 17.18 -0.64 1.15
CA GLY A 76 18.03 0.35 1.84
C GLY A 76 18.89 -0.24 2.95
N ALA A 77 18.40 -1.28 3.65
CA ALA A 77 19.22 -1.98 4.63
C ALA A 77 20.34 -2.81 4.00
N ASP A 78 20.13 -3.35 2.80
CA ASP A 78 21.16 -4.10 2.09
C ASP A 78 22.27 -3.16 1.56
N TYR A 79 21.94 -1.93 1.18
CA TYR A 79 22.95 -0.90 0.89
C TYR A 79 23.68 -0.48 2.16
N ALA A 80 22.99 -0.22 3.27
CA ALA A 80 23.61 0.20 4.52
C ALA A 80 24.56 -0.83 5.13
N SER A 81 24.29 -2.13 4.93
CA SER A 81 25.13 -3.23 5.43
C SER A 81 26.20 -3.71 4.44
N HIS A 82 26.36 -3.03 3.29
CA HIS A 82 27.20 -3.47 2.17
C HIS A 82 26.89 -4.89 1.66
N ALA A 83 25.80 -5.50 2.09
CA ALA A 83 25.38 -6.82 1.66
C ALA A 83 25.04 -6.87 0.17
N PHE A 84 24.65 -5.72 -0.41
CA PHE A 84 24.32 -5.58 -1.82
C PHE A 84 25.54 -5.88 -2.73
N ALA A 85 26.74 -5.44 -2.32
CA ALA A 85 27.98 -5.75 -3.06
C ALA A 85 28.29 -7.26 -3.03
N THR A 86 28.10 -7.91 -1.87
CA THR A 86 28.29 -9.35 -1.73
C THR A 86 27.24 -10.15 -2.53
N LEU A 87 25.99 -9.72 -2.57
CA LEU A 87 24.94 -10.34 -3.39
C LEU A 87 25.30 -10.31 -4.88
N LEU A 88 25.87 -9.21 -5.37
CA LEU A 88 26.27 -9.06 -6.77
C LEU A 88 27.50 -9.90 -7.16
N THR A 89 28.30 -10.36 -6.21
CA THR A 89 29.38 -11.32 -6.50
C THR A 89 28.84 -12.73 -6.79
N TRP A 90 27.72 -13.11 -6.15
CA TRP A 90 27.06 -14.39 -6.34
C TRP A 90 26.07 -14.41 -7.52
N GLU A 91 25.35 -13.32 -7.75
CA GLU A 91 24.40 -13.16 -8.87
C GLU A 91 24.75 -11.88 -9.64
N PRO A 92 25.52 -11.99 -10.74
CA PRO A 92 25.98 -10.82 -11.51
C PRO A 92 24.87 -10.12 -12.27
N ARG A 93 23.67 -10.74 -12.38
CA ARG A 93 22.50 -10.17 -13.06
C ARG A 93 21.76 -9.21 -12.12
N ARG A 94 22.21 -7.95 -12.07
CA ARG A 94 21.68 -6.88 -11.20
C ARG A 94 20.16 -6.70 -11.26
N THR A 95 19.59 -6.77 -12.45
CA THR A 95 18.13 -6.65 -12.67
C THR A 95 17.35 -7.80 -12.03
N ARG A 96 17.92 -8.99 -12.00
CA ARG A 96 17.30 -10.16 -11.35
C ARG A 96 17.23 -10.02 -9.85
N VAL A 97 18.25 -9.45 -9.21
CA VAL A 97 18.28 -9.19 -7.77
C VAL A 97 17.17 -8.20 -7.41
N ILE A 98 17.05 -7.07 -8.13
CA ILE A 98 15.97 -6.10 -7.90
C ILE A 98 14.60 -6.74 -8.12
N GLY A 99 14.42 -7.52 -9.18
CA GLY A 99 13.17 -8.22 -9.46
C GLY A 99 12.76 -9.18 -8.34
N VAL A 100 13.70 -9.89 -7.72
CA VAL A 100 13.44 -10.76 -6.57
C VAL A 100 13.06 -9.95 -5.34
N HIS A 101 13.75 -8.84 -5.05
CA HIS A 101 13.39 -7.94 -3.93
C HIS A 101 12.01 -7.31 -4.11
N ALA A 102 11.66 -6.89 -5.34
CA ALA A 102 10.35 -6.37 -5.67
C ALA A 102 9.25 -7.42 -5.48
N ALA A 103 9.47 -8.65 -5.98
CA ALA A 103 8.54 -9.75 -5.85
C ALA A 103 8.36 -10.19 -4.37
N ALA A 104 9.46 -10.27 -3.60
CA ALA A 104 9.43 -10.63 -2.20
C ALA A 104 8.66 -9.58 -1.37
N SER A 105 8.96 -8.29 -1.57
CA SER A 105 8.27 -7.20 -0.88
C SER A 105 6.78 -7.16 -1.24
N ALA A 106 6.44 -7.30 -2.52
CA ALA A 106 5.05 -7.32 -2.98
C ALA A 106 4.26 -8.46 -2.32
N LEU A 107 4.82 -9.67 -2.30
CA LEU A 107 4.16 -10.85 -1.73
C LEU A 107 3.95 -10.71 -0.21
N VAL A 108 4.99 -10.29 0.53
CA VAL A 108 4.89 -10.10 1.98
C VAL A 108 3.88 -9.02 2.31
N VAL A 109 3.93 -7.87 1.64
CA VAL A 109 3.00 -6.76 1.90
C VAL A 109 1.59 -7.13 1.49
N TRP A 110 1.39 -7.86 0.40
CA TRP A 110 0.07 -8.34 -0.02
C TRP A 110 -0.56 -9.24 1.05
N CYS A 111 0.16 -10.27 1.52
CA CYS A 111 -0.32 -11.16 2.57
C CYS A 111 -0.55 -10.41 3.89
N ALA A 112 0.36 -9.52 4.30
CA ALA A 112 0.25 -8.74 5.51
C ALA A 112 -0.95 -7.77 5.46
N SER A 113 -1.22 -7.15 4.31
CA SER A 113 -2.36 -6.26 4.12
C SER A 113 -3.69 -7.01 4.16
N LEU A 114 -3.77 -8.21 3.57
CA LEU A 114 -4.95 -9.06 3.69
C LEU A 114 -5.21 -9.46 5.15
N ALA A 115 -4.15 -9.84 5.88
CA ALA A 115 -4.27 -10.16 7.30
C ALA A 115 -4.71 -8.94 8.12
N ALA A 116 -4.15 -7.75 7.84
CA ALA A 116 -4.54 -6.51 8.50
C ALA A 116 -6.00 -6.15 8.25
N VAL A 117 -6.49 -6.28 7.02
CA VAL A 117 -7.91 -6.07 6.69
C VAL A 117 -8.80 -7.10 7.41
N ALA A 118 -8.39 -8.37 7.48
CA ALA A 118 -9.15 -9.38 8.22
C ALA A 118 -9.22 -9.05 9.73
N VAL A 119 -8.11 -8.62 10.33
CA VAL A 119 -8.07 -8.18 11.74
C VAL A 119 -8.93 -6.93 11.93
N LEU A 120 -8.94 -5.98 10.99
CA LEU A 120 -9.81 -4.80 11.02
C LEU A 120 -11.29 -5.21 11.01
N CYS A 121 -11.68 -6.13 10.13
CA CYS A 121 -13.04 -6.64 10.10
C CYS A 121 -13.43 -7.30 11.43
N LEU A 122 -12.53 -8.11 12.02
CA LEU A 122 -12.75 -8.73 13.33
C LEU A 122 -12.85 -7.70 14.46
N ALA A 123 -12.04 -6.64 14.43
CA ALA A 123 -12.07 -5.57 15.42
C ALA A 123 -13.37 -4.74 15.39
N LEU A 124 -14.02 -4.64 14.22
CA LEU A 124 -15.29 -3.94 14.07
C LEU A 124 -16.51 -4.81 14.33
N LEU A 125 -16.35 -6.14 14.43
CA LEU A 125 -17.46 -7.06 14.72
C LEU A 125 -18.21 -6.74 16.03
N PRO A 126 -17.54 -6.46 17.19
CA PRO A 126 -18.25 -6.14 18.42
C PRO A 126 -19.15 -4.89 18.25
N THR A 127 -18.66 -3.88 17.53
CA THR A 127 -19.41 -2.66 17.23
C THR A 127 -20.67 -2.98 16.41
N ALA A 128 -20.54 -3.83 15.40
CA ALA A 128 -21.65 -4.24 14.55
C ALA A 128 -22.68 -5.11 15.29
N LEU A 129 -22.24 -5.95 16.23
CA LEU A 129 -23.14 -6.83 17.01
C LEU A 129 -23.91 -6.05 18.09
N VAL A 130 -23.28 -5.06 18.74
CA VAL A 130 -23.88 -4.31 19.85
C VAL A 130 -24.65 -3.08 19.37
N HIS A 131 -24.13 -2.35 18.39
CA HIS A 131 -24.68 -1.09 17.89
C HIS A 131 -25.10 -1.15 16.42
N GLY A 132 -25.26 -2.35 15.84
CA GLY A 132 -25.61 -2.54 14.44
C GLY A 132 -27.06 -2.20 14.13
N THR A 133 -27.33 -1.80 12.88
CA THR A 133 -28.67 -1.51 12.36
C THR A 133 -29.54 -2.76 12.14
N GLY A 134 -29.00 -3.97 12.34
CA GLY A 134 -29.71 -5.23 12.13
C GLY A 134 -29.90 -5.60 10.63
N VAL A 135 -29.36 -4.82 9.71
CA VAL A 135 -29.44 -5.10 8.27
C VAL A 135 -28.55 -6.29 7.93
N SER A 136 -29.13 -7.36 7.42
CA SER A 136 -28.39 -8.55 6.99
C SER A 136 -27.75 -8.31 5.62
N PRO A 137 -26.42 -8.52 5.48
CA PRO A 137 -25.74 -8.38 4.19
C PRO A 137 -26.24 -9.42 3.18
N SER A 138 -26.38 -9.03 1.91
CA SER A 138 -26.68 -9.94 0.81
C SER A 138 -25.45 -10.78 0.42
N GLY A 139 -25.63 -11.94 -0.23
CA GLY A 139 -24.50 -12.74 -0.73
C GLY A 139 -23.54 -11.96 -1.65
N GLY A 140 -24.07 -11.08 -2.48
CA GLY A 140 -23.27 -10.23 -3.35
C GLY A 140 -22.40 -9.19 -2.60
N TRP A 141 -22.82 -8.79 -1.40
CA TRP A 141 -22.04 -7.88 -0.56
C TRP A 141 -20.72 -8.51 -0.09
N TYR A 142 -20.72 -9.79 0.30
CA TYR A 142 -19.50 -10.49 0.71
C TYR A 142 -18.47 -10.56 -0.43
N VAL A 143 -18.94 -10.82 -1.65
CA VAL A 143 -18.08 -10.85 -2.84
C VAL A 143 -17.48 -9.46 -3.11
N SER A 144 -18.28 -8.40 -3.00
CA SER A 144 -17.81 -7.03 -3.19
C SER A 144 -16.82 -6.61 -2.10
N LEU A 145 -17.04 -7.03 -0.84
CA LEU A 145 -16.12 -6.75 0.27
C LEU A 145 -14.78 -7.48 0.08
N ALA A 146 -14.81 -8.76 -0.30
CA ALA A 146 -13.61 -9.52 -0.62
C ALA A 146 -12.83 -8.88 -1.79
N GLY A 147 -13.54 -8.46 -2.85
CA GLY A 147 -12.95 -7.73 -3.96
C GLY A 147 -12.27 -6.42 -3.52
N LEU A 148 -12.89 -5.67 -2.61
CA LEU A 148 -12.32 -4.45 -2.04
C LEU A 148 -11.06 -4.74 -1.20
N ALA A 149 -11.09 -5.79 -0.38
CA ALA A 149 -9.94 -6.23 0.42
C ALA A 149 -8.75 -6.62 -0.48
N ILE A 150 -9.01 -7.38 -1.55
CA ILE A 150 -7.97 -7.75 -2.53
C ILE A 150 -7.39 -6.50 -3.22
N ARG A 151 -8.24 -5.55 -3.62
CA ARG A 151 -7.79 -4.28 -4.24
C ARG A 151 -6.93 -3.45 -3.29
N CYS A 152 -7.30 -3.37 -2.00
CA CYS A 152 -6.52 -2.73 -0.97
C CYS A 152 -5.13 -3.37 -0.83
N ALA A 153 -5.08 -4.70 -0.75
CA ALA A 153 -3.82 -5.43 -0.63
C ALA A 153 -2.94 -5.30 -1.89
N LEU A 154 -3.54 -5.30 -3.09
CA LEU A 154 -2.82 -5.08 -4.34
C LEU A 154 -2.23 -3.66 -4.42
N LEU A 155 -2.97 -2.64 -3.97
CA LEU A 155 -2.47 -1.28 -3.89
C LEU A 155 -1.25 -1.19 -2.96
N ALA A 156 -1.35 -1.76 -1.76
CA ALA A 156 -0.24 -1.77 -0.80
C ALA A 156 0.99 -2.51 -1.36
N ALA A 157 0.79 -3.64 -2.04
CA ALA A 157 1.86 -4.40 -2.69
C ALA A 157 2.52 -3.62 -3.84
N ALA A 158 1.72 -2.94 -4.67
CA ALA A 158 2.22 -2.10 -5.75
C ALA A 158 3.08 -0.95 -5.19
N VAL A 159 2.63 -0.31 -4.13
CA VAL A 159 3.37 0.77 -3.46
C VAL A 159 4.64 0.26 -2.76
N ALA A 160 4.66 -0.99 -2.29
CA ALA A 160 5.89 -1.62 -1.79
C ALA A 160 6.95 -1.77 -2.90
N VAL A 161 6.54 -2.14 -4.11
CA VAL A 161 7.46 -2.20 -5.27
C VAL A 161 8.00 -0.80 -5.62
N VAL A 162 7.16 0.23 -5.53
CA VAL A 162 7.63 1.63 -5.66
C VAL A 162 8.69 1.94 -4.60
N GLY A 163 8.50 1.51 -3.36
CA GLY A 163 9.49 1.65 -2.28
C GLY A 163 10.83 1.00 -2.61
N VAL A 164 10.80 -0.23 -3.14
CA VAL A 164 12.01 -0.93 -3.63
C VAL A 164 12.69 -0.12 -4.72
N ALA A 165 11.96 0.36 -5.72
CA ALA A 165 12.50 1.13 -6.83
C ALA A 165 13.14 2.46 -6.35
N CYS A 166 12.44 3.21 -5.50
CA CYS A 166 12.96 4.46 -4.92
C CYS A 166 14.22 4.23 -4.10
N ALA A 167 14.24 3.21 -3.22
CA ALA A 167 15.41 2.89 -2.42
C ALA A 167 16.60 2.44 -3.27
N THR A 168 16.34 1.74 -4.38
CA THR A 168 17.38 1.36 -5.36
C THR A 168 17.99 2.59 -6.04
N ILE A 169 17.17 3.58 -6.40
CA ILE A 169 17.63 4.83 -7.05
C ILE A 169 18.41 5.69 -6.06
N THR A 170 17.92 5.85 -4.84
CA THR A 170 18.50 6.71 -3.80
C THR A 170 19.60 6.03 -2.97
N ARG A 171 19.71 4.70 -3.02
CA ARG A 171 20.61 3.86 -2.21
C ARG A 171 20.44 4.04 -0.70
N SER A 172 19.30 4.55 -0.25
CA SER A 172 19.03 4.85 1.15
C SER A 172 17.53 4.76 1.44
N THR A 173 17.16 4.07 2.52
CA THR A 173 15.76 4.03 3.00
C THR A 173 15.26 5.43 3.36
N VAL A 174 16.10 6.21 4.07
CA VAL A 174 15.70 7.54 4.54
C VAL A 174 15.47 8.49 3.37
N ALA A 175 16.36 8.48 2.37
CA ALA A 175 16.20 9.30 1.18
C ALA A 175 14.98 8.90 0.35
N ALA A 176 14.67 7.60 0.24
CA ALA A 176 13.46 7.13 -0.43
C ALA A 176 12.18 7.60 0.28
N VAL A 177 12.12 7.46 1.61
CA VAL A 177 10.98 7.93 2.41
C VAL A 177 10.85 9.46 2.35
N ALA A 178 11.95 10.20 2.42
CA ALA A 178 11.93 11.65 2.27
C ALA A 178 11.44 12.08 0.88
N ALA A 179 11.85 11.38 -0.18
CA ALA A 179 11.42 11.68 -1.55
C ALA A 179 9.91 11.50 -1.74
N ILE A 180 9.31 10.41 -1.21
CA ILE A 180 7.86 10.20 -1.31
C ILE A 180 7.08 11.19 -0.45
N ALA A 181 7.59 11.53 0.74
CA ALA A 181 6.99 12.54 1.60
C ALA A 181 7.01 13.92 0.93
N LEU A 182 8.13 14.29 0.30
CA LEU A 182 8.27 15.53 -0.46
C LEU A 182 7.33 15.55 -1.67
N TYR A 183 7.24 14.45 -2.42
CA TYR A 183 6.31 14.31 -3.53
C TYR A 183 4.87 14.54 -3.05
N TRP A 184 4.45 13.89 -1.98
CA TRP A 184 3.09 14.00 -1.46
C TRP A 184 2.78 15.41 -0.92
N LEU A 185 3.71 16.01 -0.16
CA LEU A 185 3.50 17.33 0.43
C LEU A 185 3.66 18.46 -0.59
N ALA A 186 4.68 18.41 -1.45
CA ALA A 186 4.99 19.51 -2.35
C ALA A 186 4.27 19.39 -3.69
N VAL A 187 4.20 18.18 -4.29
CA VAL A 187 3.60 18.03 -5.62
C VAL A 187 2.09 17.85 -5.49
N GLU A 188 1.63 16.81 -4.79
CA GLU A 188 0.20 16.49 -4.78
C GLU A 188 -0.63 17.58 -4.10
N ARG A 189 -0.21 18.05 -2.91
CA ARG A 189 -0.94 19.12 -2.20
C ARG A 189 -0.97 20.43 -2.98
N THR A 190 0.13 20.78 -3.64
CA THR A 190 0.23 22.02 -4.43
C THR A 190 -0.59 21.93 -5.70
N VAL A 191 -0.51 20.81 -6.43
CA VAL A 191 -1.29 20.59 -7.66
C VAL A 191 -2.79 20.56 -7.35
N TRP A 192 -3.21 19.94 -6.24
CA TRP A 192 -4.61 19.95 -5.81
C TRP A 192 -5.15 21.36 -5.58
N GLY A 193 -4.33 22.26 -5.03
CA GLY A 193 -4.75 23.63 -4.76
C GLY A 193 -4.73 24.55 -5.97
N LEU A 194 -3.79 24.33 -6.92
CA LEU A 194 -3.54 25.27 -8.03
C LEU A 194 -4.16 24.82 -9.35
N TRP A 195 -4.20 23.50 -9.65
CA TRP A 195 -4.64 22.96 -10.93
C TRP A 195 -5.62 21.79 -10.80
N PRO A 196 -6.90 22.05 -10.53
CA PRO A 196 -7.90 20.99 -10.39
C PRO A 196 -8.02 20.06 -11.60
N SER A 197 -7.77 20.56 -12.80
CA SER A 197 -7.83 19.77 -14.06
C SER A 197 -6.72 18.71 -14.17
N VAL A 198 -5.59 18.93 -13.50
CA VAL A 198 -4.43 17.99 -13.49
C VAL A 198 -4.56 16.97 -12.38
N THR A 199 -5.36 17.24 -11.37
CA THR A 199 -5.52 16.40 -10.16
C THR A 199 -5.87 14.94 -10.51
N ARG A 200 -6.64 14.72 -11.57
CA ARG A 200 -7.04 13.38 -12.05
C ARG A 200 -5.87 12.48 -12.48
N TRP A 201 -4.69 13.05 -12.73
CA TRP A 201 -3.48 12.33 -13.15
C TRP A 201 -2.49 12.08 -12.01
N LEU A 202 -2.86 12.46 -10.79
CA LEU A 202 -2.04 12.25 -9.62
C LEU A 202 -2.19 10.81 -9.10
N PHE A 203 -1.11 10.29 -8.54
CA PHE A 203 -1.08 8.92 -8.00
C PHE A 203 -2.16 8.66 -6.95
N VAL A 204 -2.40 9.62 -6.04
CA VAL A 204 -3.43 9.48 -4.99
C VAL A 204 -4.84 9.48 -5.59
N ALA A 205 -5.09 10.27 -6.64
CA ALA A 205 -6.38 10.26 -7.33
C ALA A 205 -6.67 8.89 -7.97
N ASP A 206 -5.67 8.30 -8.64
CA ASP A 206 -5.79 6.97 -9.20
C ASP A 206 -5.96 5.89 -8.11
N ALA A 207 -5.23 6.01 -6.99
CA ALA A 207 -5.39 5.11 -5.85
C ALA A 207 -6.80 5.19 -5.24
N GLN A 208 -7.39 6.38 -5.12
CA GLN A 208 -8.77 6.58 -4.66
C GLN A 208 -9.78 6.01 -5.67
N ALA A 209 -9.58 6.25 -6.96
CA ALA A 209 -10.42 5.69 -8.02
C ALA A 209 -10.36 4.15 -8.03
N TRP A 210 -9.16 3.56 -7.82
CA TRP A 210 -8.99 2.11 -7.67
C TRP A 210 -9.77 1.53 -6.49
N MET A 211 -9.90 2.29 -5.40
CA MET A 211 -10.65 1.91 -4.19
C MET A 211 -12.14 2.27 -4.27
N ALA A 212 -12.64 2.81 -5.38
CA ALA A 212 -14.04 3.20 -5.53
C ALA A 212 -15.00 2.01 -5.33
N PRO A 213 -16.19 2.23 -4.76
CA PRO A 213 -17.15 1.16 -4.46
C PRO A 213 -17.73 0.48 -5.69
N ARG A 214 -17.83 1.23 -6.80
CA ARG A 214 -18.36 0.75 -8.09
C ARG A 214 -17.43 1.19 -9.22
N PRO A 215 -17.33 0.41 -10.31
CA PRO A 215 -16.45 0.72 -11.43
C PRO A 215 -16.77 2.05 -12.12
N ASP A 216 -18.03 2.49 -12.06
CA ASP A 216 -18.51 3.71 -12.74
C ASP A 216 -18.67 4.90 -11.79
N THR A 217 -18.23 4.78 -10.53
CA THR A 217 -18.39 5.86 -9.55
C THR A 217 -17.22 6.82 -9.69
N SER A 218 -17.51 8.07 -10.09
CA SER A 218 -16.56 9.16 -9.94
C SER A 218 -16.30 9.40 -8.44
N VAL A 219 -15.04 9.45 -8.07
CA VAL A 219 -14.65 9.77 -6.69
C VAL A 219 -14.47 11.27 -6.60
N VAL A 220 -15.25 11.91 -5.74
CA VAL A 220 -15.08 13.34 -5.46
C VAL A 220 -13.79 13.50 -4.67
N LEU A 221 -12.85 14.21 -5.27
CA LEU A 221 -11.59 14.57 -4.62
C LEU A 221 -11.82 15.64 -3.55
N PRO A 222 -10.95 15.74 -2.53
CA PRO A 222 -11.03 16.79 -1.53
C PRO A 222 -11.03 18.22 -2.12
N SER A 223 -10.54 18.37 -3.36
CA SER A 223 -10.58 19.62 -4.14
C SER A 223 -11.93 19.91 -4.80
N GLY A 224 -12.95 19.05 -4.63
CA GLY A 224 -14.26 19.18 -5.27
C GLY A 224 -14.31 18.72 -6.74
N GLY A 225 -13.19 18.23 -7.28
CA GLY A 225 -13.14 17.63 -8.63
C GLY A 225 -13.55 16.15 -8.61
N GLU A 226 -14.10 15.64 -9.71
CA GLU A 226 -14.40 14.23 -9.90
C GLU A 226 -13.20 13.51 -10.55
N THR A 227 -12.88 12.29 -10.09
CA THR A 227 -11.94 11.44 -10.82
C THR A 227 -12.63 10.93 -12.07
N GLY A 228 -12.11 11.29 -13.23
CA GLY A 228 -12.64 10.82 -14.52
C GLY A 228 -12.24 9.39 -14.88
N HIS A 229 -11.56 8.66 -13.99
CA HIS A 229 -11.03 7.33 -14.29
C HIS A 229 -11.90 6.23 -13.67
N ALA A 230 -12.35 5.29 -14.51
CA ALA A 230 -12.94 4.04 -14.04
C ALA A 230 -11.89 3.20 -13.29
N VAL A 231 -12.35 2.31 -12.41
CA VAL A 231 -11.46 1.43 -11.59
C VAL A 231 -10.40 0.72 -12.44
N GLY A 232 -10.79 0.21 -13.62
CA GLY A 232 -9.86 -0.49 -14.51
C GLY A 232 -8.76 0.40 -15.06
N THR A 233 -9.10 1.61 -15.49
CA THR A 233 -8.12 2.59 -16.01
C THR A 233 -7.20 3.09 -14.91
N ALA A 234 -7.71 3.34 -13.72
CA ALA A 234 -6.90 3.69 -12.55
C ALA A 234 -5.89 2.58 -12.21
N GLY A 235 -6.32 1.31 -12.24
CA GLY A 235 -5.42 0.17 -12.03
C GLY A 235 -4.32 0.07 -13.09
N LEU A 236 -4.64 0.33 -14.36
CA LEU A 236 -3.65 0.34 -15.45
C LEU A 236 -2.65 1.48 -15.30
N LEU A 237 -3.08 2.67 -14.90
CA LEU A 237 -2.21 3.82 -14.64
C LEU A 237 -1.27 3.55 -13.47
N LEU A 238 -1.79 3.02 -12.36
CA LEU A 238 -0.97 2.60 -11.21
C LEU A 238 0.08 1.56 -11.62
N LEU A 239 -0.31 0.54 -12.39
CA LEU A 239 0.61 -0.46 -12.92
C LEU A 239 1.67 0.18 -13.82
N GLY A 240 1.28 1.11 -14.68
CA GLY A 240 2.19 1.87 -15.54
C GLY A 240 3.25 2.63 -14.76
N VAL A 241 2.87 3.33 -13.69
CA VAL A 241 3.79 4.03 -12.79
C VAL A 241 4.76 3.05 -12.11
N VAL A 242 4.27 1.92 -11.59
CA VAL A 242 5.11 0.90 -10.97
C VAL A 242 6.13 0.35 -11.96
N LEU A 243 5.70 -0.02 -13.18
CA LEU A 243 6.59 -0.54 -14.21
C LEU A 243 7.62 0.50 -14.65
N ALA A 244 7.22 1.76 -14.85
CA ALA A 244 8.14 2.84 -15.21
C ALA A 244 9.24 3.02 -14.14
N LEU A 245 8.87 3.04 -12.86
CA LEU A 245 9.83 3.14 -11.76
C LEU A 245 10.75 1.92 -11.68
N CYS A 246 10.26 0.71 -11.92
CA CYS A 246 11.08 -0.49 -11.99
C CYS A 246 12.09 -0.43 -13.15
N VAL A 247 11.68 0.07 -14.32
CA VAL A 247 12.58 0.26 -15.46
C VAL A 247 13.64 1.30 -15.15
N ILE A 248 13.27 2.44 -14.58
CA ILE A 248 14.22 3.49 -14.16
C ILE A 248 15.21 2.96 -13.12
N ALA A 249 14.74 2.23 -12.12
CA ALA A 249 15.59 1.62 -11.10
C ALA A 249 16.58 0.62 -11.71
N SER A 250 16.11 -0.25 -12.61
CA SER A 250 16.93 -1.22 -13.32
C SER A 250 17.99 -0.55 -14.21
N TRP A 251 17.61 0.52 -14.89
CA TRP A 251 18.54 1.31 -15.70
C TRP A 251 19.56 2.06 -14.84
N ALA A 252 19.13 2.64 -13.73
CA ALA A 252 20.01 3.36 -12.81
C ALA A 252 21.11 2.45 -12.24
N ILE A 253 20.75 1.20 -11.87
CA ILE A 253 21.72 0.26 -11.32
C ILE A 253 22.65 -0.34 -12.39
N SER A 254 22.19 -0.45 -13.64
CA SER A 254 23.02 -0.98 -14.74
C SER A 254 24.11 0.00 -15.17
N ARG A 255 23.91 1.31 -14.97
CA ARG A 255 24.85 2.37 -15.36
C ARG A 255 25.76 2.85 -14.24
N ARG A 256 25.47 2.48 -12.99
CA ARG A 256 26.28 2.91 -11.84
C ARG A 256 27.16 1.79 -11.35
N ASP A 257 28.47 2.07 -11.21
CA ASP A 257 29.36 1.15 -10.52
C ASP A 257 28.99 1.07 -9.05
N VAL A 258 28.93 -0.16 -8.54
CA VAL A 258 28.66 -0.43 -7.13
C VAL A 258 30.02 -0.49 -6.44
N THR A 259 30.52 0.68 -6.07
CA THR A 259 31.70 0.84 -5.20
C THR A 259 31.26 0.89 -3.74
#